data_4c64b0482918acca894a093bbf9059c2
#
_entry.id   4c64b0482918acca894a093bbf9059c2
#
_cell.length_a   1.000
_cell.length_b   1.000
_cell.length_c   1.000
_cell.angle_alpha   90.00
_cell.angle_beta   90.00
_cell.angle_gamma   90.00
#
_symmetry.space_group_name_H-M   'P 1'
#
loop_
_entity.id
_entity.type
_entity.pdbx_description
1 polymer ?
#
loop_
_entity_poly.entity_id
_entity_poly.type
_entity_poly.pdbx_seq_one_letter_code
_entity_poly.pdbx_strand_id
1 'polypeptide(L)'
;MKDKVIEASALDFAYQKQSILHDINLTVYAGEIYGLVGADGAGKSSILQLAVGQLLPANGALKILSKDAADPVLRDDIAYMPQGFGLYPDLSVQENMEFFADLHGLPAQQASIKIRDLLQRTGLTGFESRRGGNLSGGMMQKLALACALVHEPKVMFLDEPTTGVDPLSRRAFWQLIDDVRADGVAILYATANMDEAERCDRVGLLEAGRIIRQGTPAQLVQQQDAYLVMVQGNDIRHYRNEIKQLPGVELAFPIGLRLNVWLQKSCTLESFRQSLQQVAANLSVEMSTASLHDVTLRDLVLTEH
;
A
#
# COMPACT_ATOMS: atom_id res chain seq x y z
N MET A 1 -4.67 21.35 13.50
CA MET A 1 -4.28 19.92 13.58
C MET A 1 -5.18 19.18 12.60
N LYS A 2 -4.68 18.24 11.80
CA LYS A 2 -5.55 17.41 10.96
C LYS A 2 -6.39 16.50 11.86
N ASP A 3 -7.66 16.30 11.53
CA ASP A 3 -8.56 15.44 12.29
C ASP A 3 -8.16 13.96 12.12
N LYS A 4 -8.14 13.23 13.21
CA LYS A 4 -7.93 11.79 13.19
C LYS A 4 -9.20 11.10 12.72
N VAL A 5 -9.08 10.24 11.74
CA VAL A 5 -10.21 9.58 11.09
C VAL A 5 -10.21 8.07 11.33
N ILE A 6 -9.03 7.45 11.36
CA ILE A 6 -8.85 6.04 11.73
C ILE A 6 -7.87 6.00 12.89
N GLU A 7 -8.23 5.30 13.98
CA GLU A 7 -7.37 5.10 15.14
C GLU A 7 -7.43 3.64 15.59
N ALA A 8 -6.32 2.91 15.45
CA ALA A 8 -6.12 1.60 16.06
C ALA A 8 -5.19 1.72 17.26
N SER A 9 -5.54 1.10 18.39
CA SER A 9 -4.77 1.12 19.62
C SER A 9 -4.68 -0.27 20.21
N ALA A 10 -3.46 -0.80 20.33
CA ALA A 10 -3.15 -2.12 20.85
C ALA A 10 -4.06 -3.22 20.27
N LEU A 11 -4.31 -3.15 18.94
CA LEU A 11 -5.29 -3.98 18.26
C LEU A 11 -4.70 -5.37 18.01
N ASP A 12 -5.34 -6.39 18.58
CA ASP A 12 -5.03 -7.81 18.35
C ASP A 12 -6.16 -8.48 17.61
N PHE A 13 -5.81 -9.44 16.76
CA PHE A 13 -6.81 -10.26 16.08
C PHE A 13 -6.32 -11.68 15.84
N ALA A 14 -7.25 -12.65 15.93
CA ALA A 14 -7.00 -14.06 15.64
C ALA A 14 -8.17 -14.69 14.86
N TYR A 15 -7.85 -15.52 13.89
CA TYR A 15 -8.82 -16.45 13.31
C TYR A 15 -8.83 -17.72 14.15
N GLN A 16 -9.95 -17.99 14.83
CA GLN A 16 -10.07 -19.13 15.75
C GLN A 16 -8.95 -19.12 16.81
N LYS A 17 -7.93 -19.98 16.67
CA LYS A 17 -6.77 -20.08 17.57
C LYS A 17 -5.47 -19.53 17.00
N GLN A 18 -5.48 -19.15 15.71
CA GLN A 18 -4.30 -18.61 15.04
C GLN A 18 -4.28 -17.09 15.19
N SER A 19 -3.35 -16.58 15.97
CA SER A 19 -3.12 -15.15 16.10
C SER A 19 -2.54 -14.58 14.81
N ILE A 20 -3.12 -13.49 14.31
CA ILE A 20 -2.78 -12.85 13.03
C ILE A 20 -2.23 -11.45 13.22
N LEU A 21 -2.84 -10.65 14.11
CA LEU A 21 -2.41 -9.28 14.38
C LEU A 21 -2.02 -9.14 15.84
N HIS A 22 -0.96 -8.38 16.08
CA HIS A 22 -0.35 -8.21 17.38
C HIS A 22 -0.01 -6.76 17.64
N ASP A 23 -0.69 -6.14 18.62
CA ASP A 23 -0.41 -4.78 19.10
C ASP A 23 -0.35 -3.74 17.98
N ILE A 24 -1.33 -3.78 17.05
CA ILE A 24 -1.39 -2.82 15.94
C ILE A 24 -1.77 -1.45 16.48
N ASN A 25 -0.89 -0.49 16.22
CA ASN A 25 -1.08 0.92 16.56
C ASN A 25 -0.90 1.75 15.29
N LEU A 26 -1.97 2.39 14.80
CA LEU A 26 -1.93 3.29 13.64
C LEU A 26 -2.93 4.42 13.77
N THR A 27 -2.65 5.53 13.10
CA THR A 27 -3.56 6.67 12.99
C THR A 27 -3.53 7.19 11.57
N VAL A 28 -4.72 7.42 10.98
CA VAL A 28 -4.88 8.05 9.66
C VAL A 28 -5.66 9.35 9.83
N TYR A 29 -5.25 10.38 9.11
CA TYR A 29 -5.85 11.71 9.18
C TYR A 29 -6.73 12.02 7.97
N ALA A 30 -7.63 12.98 8.10
CA ALA A 30 -8.46 13.45 7.00
C ALA A 30 -7.61 13.94 5.82
N GLY A 31 -7.97 13.52 4.59
CA GLY A 31 -7.22 13.83 3.38
C GLY A 31 -5.80 13.26 3.37
N GLU A 32 -5.60 12.10 3.97
CA GLU A 32 -4.33 11.35 3.98
C GLU A 32 -4.50 10.01 3.27
N ILE A 33 -3.51 9.64 2.47
CA ILE A 33 -3.32 8.27 2.00
C ILE A 33 -2.30 7.60 2.93
N TYR A 34 -2.77 6.67 3.75
CA TYR A 34 -1.90 5.84 4.59
C TYR A 34 -1.72 4.46 3.95
N GLY A 35 -0.49 4.14 3.56
CA GLY A 35 -0.14 2.85 2.98
C GLY A 35 0.08 1.79 4.06
N LEU A 36 -0.68 0.71 4.04
CA LEU A 36 -0.41 -0.48 4.84
C LEU A 36 0.37 -1.47 3.96
N VAL A 37 1.67 -1.56 4.17
CA VAL A 37 2.61 -2.20 3.26
C VAL A 37 3.15 -3.48 3.88
N GLY A 38 3.11 -4.58 3.14
CA GLY A 38 3.63 -5.86 3.63
C GLY A 38 3.42 -6.98 2.63
N ALA A 39 4.11 -8.10 2.83
CA ALA A 39 3.97 -9.30 2.00
C ALA A 39 2.55 -9.89 2.08
N ASP A 40 2.26 -10.85 1.19
CA ASP A 40 1.02 -11.62 1.27
C ASP A 40 0.98 -12.41 2.58
N GLY A 41 -0.19 -12.38 3.23
CA GLY A 41 -0.38 -13.01 4.54
C GLY A 41 0.12 -12.19 5.74
N ALA A 42 0.69 -11.00 5.57
CA ALA A 42 1.16 -10.15 6.68
C ALA A 42 0.03 -9.64 7.59
N GLY A 43 -1.26 -9.72 7.15
CA GLY A 43 -2.42 -9.27 7.92
C GLY A 43 -3.10 -8.01 7.39
N LYS A 44 -2.69 -7.49 6.22
CA LYS A 44 -3.25 -6.27 5.60
C LYS A 44 -4.78 -6.32 5.49
N SER A 45 -5.31 -7.32 4.79
CA SER A 45 -6.76 -7.50 4.58
C SER A 45 -7.52 -7.68 5.90
N SER A 46 -6.91 -8.33 6.90
CA SER A 46 -7.53 -8.48 8.23
C SER A 46 -7.72 -7.13 8.92
N ILE A 47 -6.76 -6.21 8.81
CA ILE A 47 -6.90 -4.84 9.35
C ILE A 47 -8.03 -4.10 8.62
N LEU A 48 -8.12 -4.21 7.29
CA LEU A 48 -9.19 -3.57 6.53
C LEU A 48 -10.56 -4.15 6.88
N GLN A 49 -10.69 -5.48 7.00
CA GLN A 49 -11.94 -6.15 7.38
C GLN A 49 -12.39 -5.80 8.80
N LEU A 50 -11.45 -5.63 9.74
CA LEU A 50 -11.73 -5.08 11.08
C LEU A 50 -12.23 -3.64 10.98
N ALA A 51 -11.61 -2.81 10.13
CA ALA A 51 -11.95 -1.40 9.97
C ALA A 51 -13.33 -1.18 9.35
N VAL A 52 -13.83 -2.13 8.55
CA VAL A 52 -15.19 -2.07 7.98
C VAL A 52 -16.22 -2.88 8.79
N GLY A 53 -15.84 -3.36 9.98
CA GLY A 53 -16.73 -4.08 10.90
C GLY A 53 -17.13 -5.49 10.45
N GLN A 54 -16.43 -6.09 9.47
CA GLN A 54 -16.65 -7.47 9.05
C GLN A 54 -16.06 -8.47 10.04
N LEU A 55 -15.04 -8.05 10.77
CA LEU A 55 -14.37 -8.82 11.82
C LEU A 55 -14.39 -8.01 13.12
N LEU A 56 -14.28 -8.70 14.24
CA LEU A 56 -14.18 -8.08 15.56
C LEU A 56 -12.78 -8.30 16.14
N PRO A 57 -12.17 -7.30 16.78
CA PRO A 57 -10.87 -7.46 17.42
C PRO A 57 -10.93 -8.43 18.59
N ALA A 58 -9.83 -9.13 18.85
CA ALA A 58 -9.67 -9.96 20.05
C ALA A 58 -9.37 -9.10 21.27
N ASN A 59 -8.54 -8.07 21.10
CA ASN A 59 -8.20 -7.06 22.11
C ASN A 59 -7.95 -5.70 21.43
N GLY A 60 -7.86 -4.66 22.25
CA GLY A 60 -7.60 -3.30 21.77
C GLY A 60 -8.85 -2.61 21.24
N ALA A 61 -8.65 -1.55 20.46
CA ALA A 61 -9.74 -0.77 19.90
C ALA A 61 -9.42 -0.29 18.48
N LEU A 62 -10.44 -0.25 17.62
CA LEU A 62 -10.37 0.35 16.31
C LEU A 62 -11.54 1.33 16.14
N LYS A 63 -11.22 2.59 15.92
CA LYS A 63 -12.20 3.65 15.77
C LYS A 63 -12.10 4.27 14.38
N ILE A 64 -13.26 4.50 13.78
CA ILE A 64 -13.45 5.21 12.51
C ILE A 64 -14.35 6.41 12.78
N LEU A 65 -13.90 7.61 12.39
CA LEU A 65 -14.65 8.86 12.67
C LEU A 65 -15.07 8.97 14.14
N SER A 66 -14.16 8.58 15.05
CA SER A 66 -14.35 8.55 16.51
C SER A 66 -15.39 7.55 17.05
N LYS A 67 -15.98 6.69 16.20
CA LYS A 67 -16.91 5.62 16.54
C LYS A 67 -16.21 4.27 16.49
N ASP A 68 -16.75 3.27 17.18
CA ASP A 68 -16.28 1.89 17.04
C ASP A 68 -16.42 1.43 15.58
N ALA A 69 -15.39 0.73 15.05
CA ALA A 69 -15.41 0.28 13.65
C ALA A 69 -16.59 -0.67 13.32
N ALA A 70 -17.13 -1.36 14.32
CA ALA A 70 -18.30 -2.22 14.17
C ALA A 70 -19.65 -1.47 14.23
N ASP A 71 -19.64 -0.14 14.48
CA ASP A 71 -20.88 0.65 14.55
C ASP A 71 -21.56 0.74 13.17
N PRO A 72 -22.81 0.21 13.01
CA PRO A 72 -23.53 0.24 11.73
C PRO A 72 -23.74 1.63 11.13
N VAL A 73 -23.73 2.66 11.96
CA VAL A 73 -23.88 4.07 11.52
C VAL A 73 -22.73 4.51 10.59
N LEU A 74 -21.59 3.81 10.61
CA LEU A 74 -20.46 4.12 9.72
C LEU A 74 -20.67 3.72 8.26
N ARG A 75 -21.68 2.89 7.95
CA ARG A 75 -21.86 2.33 6.59
C ARG A 75 -22.00 3.40 5.49
N ASP A 76 -22.59 4.53 5.81
CA ASP A 76 -22.79 5.62 4.86
C ASP A 76 -21.56 6.55 4.78
N ASP A 77 -20.66 6.48 5.74
CA ASP A 77 -19.46 7.30 5.81
C ASP A 77 -18.19 6.58 5.28
N ILE A 78 -18.26 5.26 5.05
CA ILE A 78 -17.09 4.46 4.65
C ILE A 78 -17.33 3.73 3.34
N ALA A 79 -16.24 3.50 2.59
CA ALA A 79 -16.24 2.64 1.41
C ALA A 79 -15.15 1.58 1.51
N TYR A 80 -15.42 0.39 0.99
CA TYR A 80 -14.46 -0.71 0.93
C TYR A 80 -14.37 -1.29 -0.47
N MET A 81 -13.16 -1.31 -1.01
CA MET A 81 -12.84 -1.99 -2.26
C MET A 81 -12.01 -3.23 -1.93
N PRO A 82 -12.61 -4.43 -1.94
CA PRO A 82 -11.93 -5.67 -1.63
C PRO A 82 -11.00 -6.10 -2.78
N GLN A 83 -10.10 -7.02 -2.48
CA GLN A 83 -9.35 -7.73 -3.50
C GLN A 83 -10.33 -8.43 -4.45
N GLY A 84 -10.25 -8.16 -5.77
CA GLY A 84 -11.18 -8.71 -6.77
C GLY A 84 -12.38 -7.82 -7.11
N PHE A 85 -12.34 -6.54 -6.76
CA PHE A 85 -13.24 -5.43 -7.17
C PHE A 85 -14.66 -5.41 -6.58
N GLY A 86 -15.27 -6.53 -6.19
CA GLY A 86 -16.61 -6.56 -5.62
C GLY A 86 -17.75 -6.17 -6.59
N LEU A 87 -17.51 -6.25 -7.90
CA LEU A 87 -18.47 -5.89 -8.96
C LEU A 87 -19.34 -7.09 -9.38
N TYR A 88 -20.50 -6.79 -9.97
CA TYR A 88 -21.40 -7.77 -10.59
C TYR A 88 -21.08 -7.86 -12.09
N PRO A 89 -20.44 -8.96 -12.56
CA PRO A 89 -19.98 -9.07 -13.94
C PRO A 89 -21.11 -9.13 -14.97
N ASP A 90 -22.29 -9.59 -14.57
CA ASP A 90 -23.48 -9.70 -15.44
C ASP A 90 -24.24 -8.39 -15.60
N LEU A 91 -24.03 -7.43 -14.69
CA LEU A 91 -24.59 -6.10 -14.77
C LEU A 91 -23.71 -5.22 -15.67
N SER A 92 -24.33 -4.25 -16.34
CA SER A 92 -23.62 -3.20 -17.08
C SER A 92 -22.89 -2.23 -16.12
N VAL A 93 -22.06 -1.36 -16.68
CA VAL A 93 -21.42 -0.28 -15.93
C VAL A 93 -22.45 0.57 -15.19
N GLN A 94 -23.51 0.99 -15.91
CA GLN A 94 -24.60 1.79 -15.35
C GLN A 94 -25.33 1.05 -14.22
N GLU A 95 -25.73 -0.22 -14.47
CA GLU A 95 -26.46 -1.04 -13.50
C GLU A 95 -25.62 -1.34 -12.24
N ASN A 96 -24.29 -1.55 -12.37
CA ASN A 96 -23.42 -1.66 -11.21
C ASN A 96 -23.49 -0.39 -10.35
N MET A 97 -23.35 0.79 -10.95
CA MET A 97 -23.35 2.04 -10.23
C MET A 97 -24.72 2.34 -9.58
N GLU A 98 -25.81 2.06 -10.30
CA GLU A 98 -27.17 2.18 -9.78
C GLU A 98 -27.41 1.26 -8.58
N PHE A 99 -26.95 0.00 -8.67
CA PHE A 99 -27.02 -0.97 -7.58
C PHE A 99 -26.34 -0.44 -6.30
N PHE A 100 -25.12 0.10 -6.41
CA PHE A 100 -24.41 0.65 -5.25
C PHE A 100 -25.07 1.94 -4.73
N ALA A 101 -25.61 2.78 -5.60
CA ALA A 101 -26.38 3.95 -5.20
C ALA A 101 -27.64 3.57 -4.41
N ASP A 102 -28.38 2.58 -4.90
CA ASP A 102 -29.61 2.05 -4.24
C ASP A 102 -29.25 1.39 -2.90
N LEU A 103 -28.16 0.66 -2.81
CA LEU A 103 -27.68 0.02 -1.56
C LEU A 103 -27.45 1.06 -0.43
N HIS A 104 -27.03 2.26 -0.79
CA HIS A 104 -26.87 3.39 0.14
C HIS A 104 -28.09 4.33 0.21
N GLY A 105 -29.21 3.92 -0.38
CA GLY A 105 -30.46 4.66 -0.31
C GLY A 105 -30.45 6.04 -0.99
N LEU A 106 -29.59 6.24 -2.00
CA LEU A 106 -29.55 7.51 -2.73
C LEU A 106 -30.84 7.72 -3.54
N PRO A 107 -31.50 8.88 -3.44
CA PRO A 107 -32.63 9.19 -4.31
C PRO A 107 -32.21 9.15 -5.81
N ALA A 108 -33.04 8.56 -6.66
CA ALA A 108 -32.73 8.31 -8.08
C ALA A 108 -32.21 9.55 -8.84
N GLN A 109 -32.77 10.74 -8.55
CA GLN A 109 -32.29 11.97 -9.18
C GLN A 109 -30.88 12.35 -8.75
N GLN A 110 -30.53 12.18 -7.48
CA GLN A 110 -29.17 12.43 -6.97
C GLN A 110 -28.19 11.38 -7.49
N ALA A 111 -28.59 10.11 -7.45
CA ALA A 111 -27.80 9.01 -7.99
C ALA A 111 -27.42 9.24 -9.46
N SER A 112 -28.40 9.64 -10.30
CA SER A 112 -28.15 9.91 -11.73
C SER A 112 -27.13 11.04 -11.98
N ILE A 113 -27.13 12.10 -11.16
CA ILE A 113 -26.16 13.19 -11.26
C ILE A 113 -24.76 12.70 -10.86
N LYS A 114 -24.64 12.01 -9.72
CA LYS A 114 -23.37 11.50 -9.21
C LYS A 114 -22.76 10.44 -10.13
N ILE A 115 -23.58 9.51 -10.62
CA ILE A 115 -23.14 8.47 -11.54
C ILE A 115 -22.54 9.09 -12.82
N ARG A 116 -23.21 10.11 -13.38
CA ARG A 116 -22.71 10.79 -14.59
C ARG A 116 -21.36 11.47 -14.32
N ASP A 117 -21.21 12.17 -13.18
CA ASP A 117 -19.97 12.81 -12.79
C ASP A 117 -18.84 11.78 -12.61
N LEU A 118 -19.10 10.69 -11.88
CA LEU A 118 -18.13 9.63 -11.63
C LEU A 118 -17.71 8.89 -12.92
N LEU A 119 -18.66 8.64 -13.84
CA LEU A 119 -18.35 8.07 -15.15
C LEU A 119 -17.42 8.99 -15.95
N GLN A 120 -17.63 10.30 -15.89
CA GLN A 120 -16.74 11.26 -16.53
C GLN A 120 -15.37 11.28 -15.88
N ARG A 121 -15.28 11.38 -14.56
CA ARG A 121 -14.01 11.39 -13.79
C ARG A 121 -13.18 10.13 -14.04
N THR A 122 -13.83 8.96 -14.11
CA THR A 122 -13.16 7.67 -14.31
C THR A 122 -12.88 7.35 -15.79
N GLY A 123 -13.41 8.17 -16.73
CA GLY A 123 -13.28 7.94 -18.16
C GLY A 123 -14.06 6.72 -18.64
N LEU A 124 -15.18 6.43 -18.00
CA LEU A 124 -16.11 5.34 -18.38
C LEU A 124 -17.32 5.83 -19.17
N THR A 125 -17.41 7.12 -19.46
CA THR A 125 -18.42 7.69 -20.36
C THR A 125 -18.37 7.00 -21.72
N GLY A 126 -19.53 6.58 -22.25
CA GLY A 126 -19.66 5.81 -23.48
C GLY A 126 -19.57 4.29 -23.31
N PHE A 127 -19.35 3.82 -22.07
CA PHE A 127 -19.34 2.38 -21.73
C PHE A 127 -20.50 1.95 -20.83
N GLU A 128 -21.49 2.83 -20.62
CA GLU A 128 -22.59 2.66 -19.66
C GLU A 128 -23.34 1.33 -19.82
N SER A 129 -23.60 0.94 -21.07
CA SER A 129 -24.32 -0.29 -21.42
C SER A 129 -23.43 -1.53 -21.46
N ARG A 130 -22.11 -1.40 -21.30
CA ARG A 130 -21.18 -2.52 -21.37
C ARG A 130 -21.24 -3.33 -20.05
N ARG A 131 -21.36 -4.65 -20.16
CA ARG A 131 -21.33 -5.54 -18.99
C ARG A 131 -19.98 -5.50 -18.28
N GLY A 132 -19.99 -5.55 -16.95
CA GLY A 132 -18.79 -5.60 -16.10
C GLY A 132 -17.80 -6.67 -16.54
N GLY A 133 -18.28 -7.90 -16.81
CA GLY A 133 -17.44 -9.00 -17.27
C GLY A 133 -16.74 -8.82 -18.62
N ASN A 134 -17.14 -7.80 -19.40
CA ASN A 134 -16.53 -7.47 -20.69
C ASN A 134 -15.59 -6.26 -20.63
N LEU A 135 -15.31 -5.75 -19.43
CA LEU A 135 -14.36 -4.67 -19.22
C LEU A 135 -12.91 -5.20 -19.12
N SER A 136 -11.94 -4.35 -19.48
CA SER A 136 -10.55 -4.65 -19.15
C SER A 136 -10.31 -4.55 -17.64
N GLY A 137 -9.24 -5.15 -17.12
CA GLY A 137 -8.90 -5.07 -15.68
C GLY A 137 -8.82 -3.62 -15.16
N GLY A 138 -8.19 -2.73 -15.92
CA GLY A 138 -8.13 -1.30 -15.56
C GLY A 138 -9.49 -0.59 -15.62
N MET A 139 -10.40 -0.99 -16.51
CA MET A 139 -11.77 -0.46 -16.54
C MET A 139 -12.60 -0.99 -15.37
N MET A 140 -12.47 -2.30 -15.02
CA MET A 140 -13.13 -2.86 -13.84
C MET A 140 -12.70 -2.16 -12.57
N GLN A 141 -11.41 -1.90 -12.43
CA GLN A 141 -10.84 -1.16 -11.30
C GLN A 141 -11.43 0.25 -11.16
N LYS A 142 -11.53 0.99 -12.27
CA LYS A 142 -12.14 2.31 -12.32
C LYS A 142 -13.63 2.27 -11.98
N LEU A 143 -14.34 1.26 -12.46
CA LEU A 143 -15.75 1.05 -12.13
C LEU A 143 -15.93 0.73 -10.63
N ALA A 144 -15.08 -0.14 -10.08
CA ALA A 144 -15.14 -0.46 -8.64
C ALA A 144 -14.91 0.78 -7.78
N LEU A 145 -13.94 1.62 -8.16
CA LEU A 145 -13.69 2.90 -7.48
C LEU A 145 -14.90 3.84 -7.61
N ALA A 146 -15.50 3.96 -8.81
CA ALA A 146 -16.69 4.77 -9.02
C ALA A 146 -17.89 4.30 -8.16
N CYS A 147 -18.14 2.98 -8.11
CA CYS A 147 -19.16 2.40 -7.26
C CYS A 147 -18.90 2.69 -5.76
N ALA A 148 -17.65 2.60 -5.32
CA ALA A 148 -17.25 2.90 -3.95
C ALA A 148 -17.39 4.38 -3.58
N LEU A 149 -17.39 5.29 -4.56
CA LEU A 149 -17.49 6.74 -4.37
C LEU A 149 -18.92 7.29 -4.49
N VAL A 150 -19.89 6.49 -4.97
CA VAL A 150 -21.23 6.98 -5.33
C VAL A 150 -22.00 7.60 -4.15
N HIS A 151 -21.74 7.13 -2.93
CA HIS A 151 -22.35 7.64 -1.70
C HIS A 151 -21.51 8.69 -0.96
N GLU A 152 -20.40 9.18 -1.56
CA GLU A 152 -19.50 10.20 -1.02
C GLU A 152 -18.91 9.85 0.35
N PRO A 153 -18.17 8.75 0.46
CA PRO A 153 -17.61 8.33 1.74
C PRO A 153 -16.55 9.33 2.25
N LYS A 154 -16.41 9.41 3.57
CA LYS A 154 -15.33 10.18 4.24
C LYS A 154 -14.06 9.37 4.39
N VAL A 155 -14.18 8.04 4.39
CA VAL A 155 -13.07 7.10 4.56
C VAL A 155 -13.16 5.99 3.52
N MET A 156 -12.02 5.66 2.90
CA MET A 156 -11.93 4.54 1.98
C MET A 156 -10.89 3.52 2.44
N PHE A 157 -11.24 2.26 2.28
CA PHE A 157 -10.39 1.11 2.53
C PHE A 157 -10.17 0.39 1.20
N LEU A 158 -8.91 0.30 0.74
CA LEU A 158 -8.56 -0.26 -0.56
C LEU A 158 -7.62 -1.46 -0.35
N ASP A 159 -8.06 -2.65 -0.74
CA ASP A 159 -7.32 -3.88 -0.55
C ASP A 159 -6.68 -4.34 -1.86
N GLU A 160 -5.40 -4.02 -2.04
CA GLU A 160 -4.61 -4.32 -3.24
C GLU A 160 -5.31 -3.96 -4.55
N PRO A 161 -5.85 -2.75 -4.69
CA PRO A 161 -6.80 -2.41 -5.75
C PRO A 161 -6.18 -2.45 -7.15
N THR A 162 -4.84 -2.48 -7.30
CA THR A 162 -4.15 -2.49 -8.59
C THR A 162 -3.49 -3.81 -8.94
N THR A 163 -3.74 -4.87 -8.16
CA THR A 163 -3.16 -6.18 -8.42
C THR A 163 -3.68 -6.73 -9.77
N GLY A 164 -2.75 -7.19 -10.62
CA GLY A 164 -3.08 -7.72 -11.94
C GLY A 164 -3.41 -6.66 -13.01
N VAL A 165 -3.21 -5.38 -12.71
CA VAL A 165 -3.49 -4.27 -13.64
C VAL A 165 -2.20 -3.78 -14.30
N ASP A 166 -2.28 -3.46 -15.60
CA ASP A 166 -1.15 -2.95 -16.37
C ASP A 166 -0.62 -1.59 -15.82
N PRO A 167 0.66 -1.24 -16.10
CA PRO A 167 1.27 -0.02 -15.53
C PRO A 167 0.57 1.29 -15.94
N LEU A 168 -0.01 1.39 -17.14
CA LEU A 168 -0.71 2.60 -17.57
C LEU A 168 -2.03 2.77 -16.84
N SER A 169 -2.82 1.70 -16.73
CA SER A 169 -4.07 1.67 -15.96
C SER A 169 -3.81 1.95 -14.48
N ARG A 170 -2.75 1.38 -13.89
CA ARG A 170 -2.33 1.66 -12.51
C ARG A 170 -2.03 3.15 -12.31
N ARG A 171 -1.28 3.76 -13.22
CA ARG A 171 -0.97 5.20 -13.15
C ARG A 171 -2.25 6.06 -13.21
N ALA A 172 -3.18 5.72 -14.11
CA ALA A 172 -4.45 6.42 -14.22
C ALA A 172 -5.32 6.25 -12.96
N PHE A 173 -5.33 5.06 -12.34
CA PHE A 173 -6.01 4.81 -11.08
C PHE A 173 -5.45 5.67 -9.94
N TRP A 174 -4.14 5.79 -9.82
CA TRP A 174 -3.50 6.62 -8.81
C TRP A 174 -3.83 8.11 -8.97
N GLN A 175 -4.03 8.61 -10.19
CA GLN A 175 -4.53 9.98 -10.41
C GLN A 175 -5.91 10.16 -9.79
N LEU A 176 -6.82 9.19 -9.97
CA LEU A 176 -8.15 9.22 -9.34
C LEU A 176 -8.07 9.16 -7.80
N ILE A 177 -7.15 8.36 -7.24
CA ILE A 177 -6.91 8.30 -5.79
C ILE A 177 -6.40 9.65 -5.25
N ASP A 178 -5.50 10.30 -5.98
CA ASP A 178 -5.01 11.65 -5.64
C ASP A 178 -6.13 12.69 -5.64
N ASP A 179 -7.07 12.62 -6.61
CA ASP A 179 -8.25 13.49 -6.67
C ASP A 179 -9.17 13.23 -5.46
N VAL A 180 -9.46 11.96 -5.14
CA VAL A 180 -10.29 11.57 -4.00
C VAL A 180 -9.67 12.06 -2.68
N ARG A 181 -8.35 11.94 -2.52
CA ARG A 181 -7.64 12.51 -1.37
C ARG A 181 -7.78 14.03 -1.30
N ALA A 182 -7.67 14.72 -2.45
CA ALA A 182 -7.81 16.18 -2.53
C ALA A 182 -9.22 16.65 -2.15
N ASP A 183 -10.24 15.81 -2.40
CA ASP A 183 -11.63 16.02 -1.93
C ASP A 183 -11.77 15.86 -0.39
N GLY A 184 -10.69 15.51 0.33
CA GLY A 184 -10.63 15.39 1.78
C GLY A 184 -10.88 13.98 2.34
N VAL A 185 -11.07 12.99 1.49
CA VAL A 185 -11.30 11.59 1.89
C VAL A 185 -10.01 10.99 2.48
N ALA A 186 -10.12 10.34 3.63
CA ALA A 186 -9.04 9.56 4.22
C ALA A 186 -8.97 8.17 3.57
N ILE A 187 -7.78 7.71 3.20
CA ILE A 187 -7.61 6.45 2.49
C ILE A 187 -6.62 5.55 3.23
N LEU A 188 -7.07 4.35 3.63
CA LEU A 188 -6.20 3.27 4.08
C LEU A 188 -5.99 2.31 2.91
N TYR A 189 -4.78 2.33 2.36
CA TYR A 189 -4.40 1.64 1.14
C TYR A 189 -3.49 0.45 1.46
N ALA A 190 -3.99 -0.78 1.34
CA ALA A 190 -3.19 -1.99 1.52
C ALA A 190 -2.51 -2.38 0.20
N THR A 191 -1.21 -2.64 0.25
CA THR A 191 -0.43 -3.08 -0.93
C THR A 191 0.80 -3.88 -0.54
N ALA A 192 1.21 -4.81 -1.43
CA ALA A 192 2.54 -5.43 -1.39
C ALA A 192 3.55 -4.70 -2.32
N ASN A 193 3.10 -3.71 -3.09
CA ASN A 193 3.90 -3.01 -4.09
C ASN A 193 4.56 -1.76 -3.49
N MET A 194 5.90 -1.75 -3.45
CA MET A 194 6.67 -0.63 -2.90
C MET A 194 6.57 0.66 -3.71
N ASP A 195 6.38 0.56 -5.05
CA ASP A 195 6.18 1.75 -5.89
C ASP A 195 4.88 2.48 -5.53
N GLU A 196 3.87 1.75 -5.05
CA GLU A 196 2.62 2.32 -4.55
C GLU A 196 2.79 2.89 -3.14
N ALA A 197 3.55 2.21 -2.29
CA ALA A 197 3.89 2.67 -0.96
C ALA A 197 4.60 4.05 -0.99
N GLU A 198 5.49 4.27 -1.96
CA GLU A 198 6.19 5.55 -2.14
C GLU A 198 5.26 6.71 -2.53
N ARG A 199 4.05 6.42 -3.01
CA ARG A 199 3.02 7.44 -3.34
C ARG A 199 2.13 7.81 -2.16
N CYS A 200 2.15 7.03 -1.09
CA CYS A 200 1.38 7.32 0.11
C CYS A 200 2.00 8.47 0.91
N ASP A 201 1.16 9.25 1.60
CA ASP A 201 1.64 10.33 2.48
C ASP A 201 2.43 9.77 3.67
N ARG A 202 1.94 8.67 4.25
CA ARG A 202 2.61 7.87 5.29
C ARG A 202 2.38 6.40 5.03
N VAL A 203 3.29 5.58 5.55
CA VAL A 203 3.19 4.12 5.45
C VAL A 203 3.46 3.45 6.79
N GLY A 204 2.83 2.31 6.99
CA GLY A 204 3.14 1.35 8.04
C GLY A 204 3.63 0.05 7.39
N LEU A 205 4.85 -0.34 7.71
CA LEU A 205 5.42 -1.61 7.24
C LEU A 205 4.90 -2.72 8.15
N LEU A 206 4.09 -3.60 7.60
CA LEU A 206 3.45 -4.71 8.31
C LEU A 206 4.18 -6.03 8.02
N GLU A 207 4.68 -6.66 9.06
CA GLU A 207 5.35 -7.95 9.00
C GLU A 207 4.86 -8.85 10.13
N ALA A 208 4.54 -10.10 9.80
CA ALA A 208 4.08 -11.11 10.76
C ALA A 208 3.01 -10.56 11.75
N GLY A 209 2.06 -9.77 11.24
CA GLY A 209 0.99 -9.18 12.03
C GLY A 209 1.38 -8.01 12.92
N ARG A 210 2.56 -7.40 12.76
CA ARG A 210 3.04 -6.23 13.51
C ARG A 210 3.42 -5.08 12.59
N ILE A 211 3.13 -3.85 12.99
CA ILE A 211 3.71 -2.68 12.32
C ILE A 211 5.12 -2.47 12.89
N ILE A 212 6.13 -2.84 12.09
CA ILE A 212 7.54 -2.76 12.51
C ILE A 212 8.11 -1.35 12.38
N ARG A 213 7.63 -0.58 11.42
CA ARG A 213 7.99 0.84 11.21
C ARG A 213 6.81 1.61 10.63
N GLN A 214 6.74 2.90 10.93
CA GLN A 214 5.77 3.81 10.32
C GLN A 214 6.32 5.22 10.22
N GLY A 215 5.95 5.92 9.14
CA GLY A 215 6.40 7.29 8.86
C GLY A 215 6.11 7.68 7.42
N THR A 216 6.59 8.84 6.97
CA THR A 216 6.60 9.14 5.54
C THR A 216 7.63 8.26 4.83
N PRO A 217 7.44 7.92 3.55
CA PRO A 217 8.45 7.17 2.78
C PRO A 217 9.86 7.77 2.91
N ALA A 218 9.97 9.09 2.81
CA ALA A 218 11.23 9.81 2.97
C ALA A 218 11.85 9.65 4.36
N GLN A 219 11.03 9.72 5.44
CA GLN A 219 11.51 9.50 6.81
C GLN A 219 12.06 8.08 6.99
N LEU A 220 11.36 7.07 6.48
CA LEU A 220 11.80 5.68 6.60
C LEU A 220 13.13 5.43 5.89
N VAL A 221 13.36 6.08 4.74
CA VAL A 221 14.64 6.02 4.03
C VAL A 221 15.74 6.76 4.78
N GLN A 222 15.47 7.94 5.34
CA GLN A 222 16.47 8.75 6.03
C GLN A 222 16.88 8.22 7.41
N GLN A 223 15.98 7.52 8.11
CA GLN A 223 16.19 7.01 9.46
C GLN A 223 17.08 5.74 9.51
N GLN A 224 17.68 5.34 8.38
CA GLN A 224 18.58 4.20 8.35
C GLN A 224 19.90 4.51 9.09
N ASP A 225 20.39 3.53 9.82
CA ASP A 225 21.69 3.55 10.49
C ASP A 225 22.85 3.06 9.60
N ALA A 226 22.55 2.73 8.37
CA ALA A 226 23.46 2.32 7.31
C ALA A 226 23.21 3.15 6.05
N TYR A 227 24.10 3.07 5.08
CA TYR A 227 23.93 3.67 3.77
C TYR A 227 24.12 2.67 2.63
N LEU A 228 23.49 2.96 1.50
CA LEU A 228 23.47 2.09 0.35
C LEU A 228 24.57 2.50 -0.64
N VAL A 229 25.33 1.52 -1.12
CA VAL A 229 26.23 1.66 -2.26
C VAL A 229 25.86 0.67 -3.33
N MET A 230 26.12 1.03 -4.57
CA MET A 230 25.94 0.20 -5.74
C MET A 230 27.29 -0.26 -6.26
N VAL A 231 27.48 -1.58 -6.35
CA VAL A 231 28.67 -2.20 -6.93
C VAL A 231 28.33 -2.75 -8.31
N GLN A 232 29.18 -2.46 -9.28
CA GLN A 232 29.01 -2.89 -10.68
C GLN A 232 30.32 -3.44 -11.23
N GLY A 233 30.21 -4.34 -12.20
CA GLY A 233 31.34 -4.92 -12.92
C GLY A 233 30.94 -6.22 -13.58
N ASN A 234 31.86 -6.78 -14.38
CA ASN A 234 31.62 -8.06 -15.01
C ASN A 234 31.54 -9.17 -13.95
N ASP A 235 30.58 -10.07 -14.14
CA ASP A 235 30.35 -11.23 -13.27
C ASP A 235 30.11 -10.90 -11.78
N ILE A 236 29.57 -9.71 -11.48
CA ILE A 236 29.34 -9.19 -10.12
C ILE A 236 28.63 -10.20 -9.20
N ARG A 237 27.77 -11.05 -9.76
CA ARG A 237 27.05 -12.08 -8.98
C ARG A 237 27.97 -13.14 -8.38
N HIS A 238 29.10 -13.44 -9.03
CA HIS A 238 30.12 -14.37 -8.52
C HIS A 238 30.77 -13.86 -7.24
N TYR A 239 30.99 -12.55 -7.13
CA TYR A 239 31.64 -11.91 -5.99
C TYR A 239 30.70 -11.60 -4.82
N ARG A 240 29.41 -11.93 -4.93
CA ARG A 240 28.43 -11.60 -3.89
C ARG A 240 28.83 -12.10 -2.50
N ASN A 241 29.25 -13.36 -2.40
CA ASN A 241 29.58 -13.96 -1.11
C ASN A 241 30.86 -13.38 -0.51
N GLU A 242 31.86 -13.08 -1.34
CA GLU A 242 33.08 -12.42 -0.92
C GLU A 242 32.82 -10.98 -0.46
N ILE A 243 32.02 -10.22 -1.22
CA ILE A 243 31.61 -8.85 -0.86
C ILE A 243 30.81 -8.83 0.44
N LYS A 244 29.92 -9.80 0.66
CA LYS A 244 29.15 -9.92 1.90
C LYS A 244 30.03 -10.12 3.15
N GLN A 245 31.24 -10.68 2.98
CA GLN A 245 32.18 -10.92 4.08
C GLN A 245 33.13 -9.74 4.33
N LEU A 246 33.09 -8.69 3.51
CA LEU A 246 33.96 -7.53 3.69
C LEU A 246 33.60 -6.75 4.96
N PRO A 247 34.60 -6.14 5.64
CA PRO A 247 34.35 -5.35 6.84
C PRO A 247 33.35 -4.22 6.60
N GLY A 248 32.38 -4.09 7.50
CA GLY A 248 31.36 -3.04 7.44
C GLY A 248 30.19 -3.30 6.48
N VAL A 249 30.17 -4.45 5.79
CA VAL A 249 29.02 -4.85 4.98
C VAL A 249 27.98 -5.52 5.89
N GLU A 250 26.76 -5.02 5.87
CA GLU A 250 25.62 -5.60 6.56
C GLU A 250 24.85 -6.57 5.65
N LEU A 251 24.61 -6.13 4.41
CA LEU A 251 23.80 -6.87 3.47
C LEU A 251 24.27 -6.59 2.04
N ALA A 252 24.26 -7.63 1.19
CA ALA A 252 24.53 -7.51 -0.23
C ALA A 252 23.53 -8.36 -1.03
N PHE A 253 22.77 -7.71 -1.93
CA PHE A 253 21.78 -8.39 -2.75
C PHE A 253 21.81 -7.90 -4.21
N PRO A 254 21.59 -8.81 -5.18
CA PRO A 254 21.67 -8.47 -6.59
C PRO A 254 20.39 -7.77 -7.06
N ILE A 255 20.55 -6.68 -7.82
CA ILE A 255 19.48 -6.03 -8.59
C ILE A 255 19.91 -5.95 -10.05
N GLY A 256 19.31 -6.80 -10.88
CA GLY A 256 19.71 -6.89 -12.30
C GLY A 256 21.18 -7.27 -12.46
N LEU A 257 21.97 -6.40 -13.08
CA LEU A 257 23.42 -6.56 -13.32
C LEU A 257 24.29 -5.83 -12.27
N ARG A 258 23.73 -5.47 -11.13
CA ARG A 258 24.37 -4.71 -10.07
C ARG A 258 24.22 -5.43 -8.75
N LEU A 259 25.01 -5.05 -7.76
CA LEU A 259 24.88 -5.49 -6.38
C LEU A 259 24.63 -4.27 -5.50
N ASN A 260 23.49 -4.23 -4.84
CA ASN A 260 23.20 -3.26 -3.81
C ASN A 260 23.81 -3.75 -2.49
N VAL A 261 24.63 -2.91 -1.87
CA VAL A 261 25.37 -3.24 -0.65
C VAL A 261 25.04 -2.20 0.43
N TRP A 262 24.51 -2.67 1.55
CA TRP A 262 24.33 -1.85 2.74
C TRP A 262 25.59 -1.85 3.57
N LEU A 263 26.09 -0.65 3.87
CA LEU A 263 27.30 -0.44 4.67
C LEU A 263 26.94 0.23 5.99
N GLN A 264 27.52 -0.24 7.07
CA GLN A 264 27.46 0.41 8.38
C GLN A 264 27.97 1.86 8.28
N LYS A 265 27.40 2.78 9.04
CA LYS A 265 27.86 4.18 9.08
C LYS A 265 29.34 4.34 9.49
N SER A 266 29.88 3.40 10.21
CA SER A 266 31.31 3.35 10.59
C SER A 266 32.26 3.00 9.45
N CYS A 267 31.76 2.35 8.38
CA CYS A 267 32.52 2.01 7.18
C CYS A 267 32.49 3.19 6.22
N THR A 268 33.63 3.74 5.83
CA THR A 268 33.68 4.80 4.83
C THR A 268 33.67 4.22 3.42
N LEU A 269 33.12 4.97 2.45
CA LEU A 269 33.13 4.55 1.04
C LEU A 269 34.55 4.24 0.55
N GLU A 270 35.54 5.01 1.01
CA GLU A 270 36.94 4.82 0.63
C GLU A 270 37.53 3.52 1.19
N SER A 271 37.27 3.21 2.47
CA SER A 271 37.71 1.95 3.06
C SER A 271 37.06 0.74 2.39
N PHE A 272 35.76 0.86 2.07
CA PHE A 272 35.06 -0.19 1.32
C PHE A 272 35.62 -0.36 -0.10
N ARG A 273 35.93 0.73 -0.80
CA ARG A 273 36.54 0.70 -2.13
C ARG A 273 37.89 -0.03 -2.11
N GLN A 274 38.74 0.24 -1.12
CA GLN A 274 40.02 -0.44 -0.95
C GLN A 274 39.84 -1.94 -0.72
N SER A 275 38.91 -2.34 0.14
CA SER A 275 38.58 -3.75 0.38
C SER A 275 38.01 -4.43 -0.87
N LEU A 276 37.14 -3.74 -1.63
CA LEU A 276 36.56 -4.23 -2.86
C LEU A 276 37.61 -4.49 -3.95
N GLN A 277 38.63 -3.63 -4.06
CA GLN A 277 39.74 -3.80 -5.01
C GLN A 277 40.56 -5.07 -4.72
N GLN A 278 40.59 -5.53 -3.47
CA GLN A 278 41.27 -6.80 -3.12
C GLN A 278 40.45 -8.02 -3.57
N VAL A 279 39.13 -7.89 -3.68
CA VAL A 279 38.26 -8.96 -4.21
C VAL A 279 38.34 -9.00 -5.73
N ALA A 280 38.17 -7.86 -6.41
CA ALA A 280 38.30 -7.77 -7.86
C ALA A 280 38.59 -6.34 -8.31
N ALA A 281 39.68 -6.15 -9.04
CA ALA A 281 40.09 -4.81 -9.51
C ALA A 281 39.17 -4.18 -10.57
N ASN A 282 38.31 -4.99 -11.20
CA ASN A 282 37.37 -4.56 -12.24
C ASN A 282 35.99 -4.10 -11.68
N LEU A 283 35.81 -4.12 -10.36
CA LEU A 283 34.57 -3.67 -9.73
C LEU A 283 34.64 -2.19 -9.40
N SER A 284 33.57 -1.48 -9.72
CA SER A 284 33.36 -0.08 -9.33
C SER A 284 32.30 0.03 -8.26
N VAL A 285 32.41 1.06 -7.40
CA VAL A 285 31.42 1.35 -6.36
C VAL A 285 31.05 2.82 -6.38
N GLU A 286 29.74 3.09 -6.26
CA GLU A 286 29.17 4.41 -6.19
C GLU A 286 28.15 4.51 -5.05
N MET A 287 28.02 5.70 -4.46
CA MET A 287 26.92 5.96 -3.52
C MET A 287 25.58 5.84 -4.24
N SER A 288 24.63 5.23 -3.58
CA SER A 288 23.25 5.08 -4.09
C SER A 288 22.27 5.67 -3.09
N THR A 289 21.21 6.28 -3.59
CA THR A 289 20.08 6.66 -2.76
C THR A 289 19.20 5.42 -2.56
N ALA A 290 18.98 5.04 -1.31
CA ALA A 290 18.07 3.94 -1.01
C ALA A 290 16.63 4.33 -1.35
N SER A 291 15.87 3.39 -1.90
CA SER A 291 14.43 3.44 -2.04
C SER A 291 13.74 2.83 -0.81
N LEU A 292 12.43 3.02 -0.67
CA LEU A 292 11.66 2.32 0.36
C LEU A 292 11.75 0.79 0.19
N HIS A 293 11.85 0.30 -1.06
CA HIS A 293 12.06 -1.11 -1.35
C HIS A 293 13.39 -1.63 -0.79
N ASP A 294 14.49 -0.89 -0.96
CA ASP A 294 15.80 -1.26 -0.42
C ASP A 294 15.78 -1.32 1.12
N VAL A 295 15.08 -0.37 1.75
CA VAL A 295 14.90 -0.33 3.22
C VAL A 295 14.12 -1.54 3.70
N THR A 296 12.99 -1.83 3.05
CA THR A 296 12.14 -2.98 3.43
C THR A 296 12.86 -4.30 3.26
N LEU A 297 13.59 -4.49 2.17
CA LEU A 297 14.42 -5.69 1.97
C LEU A 297 15.50 -5.84 3.04
N ARG A 298 16.15 -4.74 3.43
CA ARG A 298 17.13 -4.75 4.51
C ARG A 298 16.49 -5.18 5.82
N ASP A 299 15.36 -4.56 6.18
CA ASP A 299 14.67 -4.84 7.44
C ASP A 299 14.23 -6.31 7.51
N LEU A 300 13.62 -6.85 6.45
CA LEU A 300 13.21 -8.26 6.37
C LEU A 300 14.38 -9.22 6.62
N VAL A 301 15.52 -9.01 5.96
CA VAL A 301 16.68 -9.90 6.10
C VAL A 301 17.34 -9.81 7.47
N LEU A 302 17.32 -8.62 8.10
CA LEU A 302 17.89 -8.44 9.43
C LEU A 302 16.99 -8.97 10.55
N THR A 303 15.67 -9.09 10.31
CA THR A 303 14.72 -9.62 11.30
C THR A 303 14.69 -11.16 11.29
N GLU A 304 15.11 -11.81 10.22
CA GLU A 304 15.20 -13.29 10.10
C GLU A 304 16.46 -13.90 10.78
N HIS A 305 17.35 -13.08 11.33
CA HIS A 305 18.59 -13.45 12.02
C HIS A 305 18.62 -12.93 13.46
#